data_c9b296fa04a9650f47f173914a0e524c
#
_entry.id   c9b296fa04a9650f47f173914a0e524c
#
_cell.length_a   1.000
_cell.length_b   1.000
_cell.length_c   1.000
_cell.angle_alpha   90.00
_cell.angle_beta   90.00
_cell.angle_gamma   90.00
#
_symmetry.space_group_name_H-M   'P 1'
#
loop_
_entity.id
_entity.type
_entity.pdbx_description
1 polymer ?
#
loop_
_entity_poly.entity_id
_entity_poly.type
_entity_poly.pdbx_seq_one_letter_code
_entity_poly.pdbx_strand_id
1 'polypeptide(L)'
;MKLEGRNLTFQYDKGDRRILNHMHITLESGERVGMAAPSGFGKTTCCKILAGYEQPDEGEVLLDGKPLSSYRGYCPVQMIWQHPEQAVNPKKRMKDVLKEGDKVETRIIRELGIEEGWMMRFPGELSGGELQRFCIARALGEDKAAAGG
;
A
#
# COMPACT_ATOMS: atom_id res chain seq x y z
N MET A 1 -16.52 5.50 1.86
CA MET A 1 -15.12 5.86 2.17
C MET A 1 -14.56 6.62 0.98
N LYS A 2 -13.87 7.71 1.24
CA LYS A 2 -13.34 8.61 0.20
C LYS A 2 -11.90 8.99 0.53
N LEU A 3 -10.98 8.67 -0.38
CA LEU A 3 -9.58 9.09 -0.30
C LEU A 3 -9.36 10.30 -1.19
N GLU A 4 -8.77 11.34 -0.64
CA GLU A 4 -8.47 12.56 -1.38
C GLU A 4 -7.01 12.97 -1.22
N GLY A 5 -6.34 13.25 -2.34
CA GLY A 5 -5.10 14.02 -2.37
C GLY A 5 -5.40 15.42 -2.85
N ARG A 6 -5.16 16.43 -2.02
CA ARG A 6 -5.47 17.83 -2.33
C ARG A 6 -4.20 18.64 -2.50
N ASN A 7 -4.06 19.25 -3.66
CA ASN A 7 -2.96 20.18 -3.93
C ASN A 7 -1.56 19.58 -3.66
N LEU A 8 -1.37 18.32 -4.05
CA LEU A 8 -0.14 17.59 -3.80
C LEU A 8 1.01 18.14 -4.64
N THR A 9 2.02 18.66 -3.97
CA THR A 9 3.25 19.17 -4.59
C THR A 9 4.43 18.47 -3.94
N PHE A 10 5.35 17.95 -4.76
CA PHE A 10 6.50 17.19 -4.26
C PHE A 10 7.70 17.28 -5.21
N GLN A 11 8.88 17.44 -4.64
CA GLN A 11 10.18 17.27 -5.30
C GLN A 11 11.16 16.62 -4.31
N TYR A 12 12.10 15.79 -4.80
CA TYR A 12 13.04 15.10 -3.93
C TYR A 12 14.07 16.04 -3.31
N ASP A 13 14.68 16.89 -4.13
CA ASP A 13 15.67 17.85 -3.68
C ASP A 13 15.33 19.28 -4.13
N LYS A 14 15.78 20.27 -3.34
CA LYS A 14 15.62 21.69 -3.71
C LYS A 14 16.38 21.96 -5.00
N GLY A 15 15.68 22.47 -5.99
CA GLY A 15 16.23 22.75 -7.31
C GLY A 15 15.93 21.66 -8.35
N ASP A 16 15.46 20.52 -7.91
CA ASP A 16 14.98 19.48 -8.81
C ASP A 16 13.61 19.86 -9.42
N ARG A 17 13.30 19.20 -10.53
CA ARG A 17 11.98 19.31 -11.12
C ARG A 17 10.92 18.80 -10.15
N ARG A 18 9.81 19.50 -10.03
CA ARG A 18 8.65 19.03 -9.28
C ARG A 18 8.10 17.75 -9.91
N ILE A 19 8.06 16.69 -9.13
CA ILE A 19 7.50 15.39 -9.51
C ILE A 19 5.97 15.48 -9.53
N LEU A 20 5.39 16.11 -8.51
CA LEU A 20 3.97 16.45 -8.45
C LEU A 20 3.81 17.95 -8.34
N ASN A 21 2.88 18.51 -9.10
CA ASN A 21 2.65 19.94 -9.14
C ASN A 21 1.17 20.25 -8.98
N HIS A 22 0.77 20.59 -7.75
CA HIS A 22 -0.61 20.91 -7.38
C HIS A 22 -1.63 19.87 -7.86
N MET A 23 -1.27 18.60 -7.70
CA MET A 23 -2.09 17.47 -8.15
C MET A 23 -3.29 17.22 -7.22
N HIS A 24 -4.45 17.04 -7.81
CA HIS A 24 -5.65 16.60 -7.10
C HIS A 24 -6.07 15.21 -7.55
N ILE A 25 -6.42 14.36 -6.61
CA ILE A 25 -6.95 13.02 -6.89
C ILE A 25 -8.03 12.68 -5.86
N THR A 26 -9.08 12.03 -6.31
CA THR A 26 -10.17 11.57 -5.46
C THR A 26 -10.56 10.16 -5.88
N LEU A 27 -10.70 9.28 -4.88
CA LEU A 27 -11.20 7.91 -5.06
C LEU A 27 -12.31 7.63 -4.05
N GLU A 28 -13.40 7.08 -4.50
CA GLU A 28 -14.50 6.62 -3.65
C GLU A 28 -14.51 5.09 -3.55
N SER A 29 -15.16 4.57 -2.52
CA SER A 29 -15.30 3.12 -2.34
C SER A 29 -15.87 2.45 -3.59
N GLY A 30 -15.22 1.39 -4.03
CA GLY A 30 -15.62 0.65 -5.24
C GLY A 30 -15.05 1.19 -6.54
N GLU A 31 -14.46 2.38 -6.55
CA GLU A 31 -13.83 2.93 -7.75
C GLU A 31 -12.48 2.27 -8.04
N ARG A 32 -12.17 2.20 -9.32
CA ARG A 32 -10.85 1.79 -9.82
C ARG A 32 -10.32 2.91 -10.72
N VAL A 33 -9.22 3.49 -10.32
CA VAL A 33 -8.59 4.59 -11.05
C VAL A 33 -7.24 4.14 -11.59
N GLY A 34 -7.06 4.28 -12.90
CA GLY A 34 -5.78 4.05 -13.56
C GLY A 34 -4.99 5.35 -13.66
N MET A 35 -3.71 5.30 -13.33
CA MET A 35 -2.81 6.43 -13.49
C MET A 35 -1.83 6.14 -14.62
N ALA A 36 -1.92 6.92 -15.69
CA ALA A 36 -1.07 6.77 -16.86
C ALA A 36 -0.10 7.95 -16.97
N ALA A 37 1.18 7.66 -16.97
CA ALA A 37 2.24 8.62 -17.23
C ALA A 37 3.49 7.86 -17.67
N PRO A 38 4.42 8.50 -18.42
CA PRO A 38 5.71 7.90 -18.69
C PRO A 38 6.47 7.57 -17.41
N SER A 39 7.40 6.60 -17.48
CA SER A 39 8.27 6.25 -16.36
C SER A 39 9.03 7.48 -15.84
N GLY A 40 9.14 7.63 -14.52
CA GLY A 40 9.80 8.75 -13.88
C GLY A 40 8.94 10.01 -13.71
N PHE A 41 7.64 9.97 -14.04
CA PHE A 41 6.71 11.10 -13.92
C PHE A 41 5.83 11.05 -12.65
N GLY A 42 6.31 10.40 -11.59
CA GLY A 42 5.73 10.54 -10.27
C GLY A 42 4.59 9.57 -9.91
N LYS A 43 4.30 8.54 -10.70
CA LYS A 43 3.27 7.54 -10.36
C LYS A 43 3.52 6.86 -9.02
N THR A 44 4.72 6.32 -8.84
CA THR A 44 5.11 5.66 -7.58
C THR A 44 5.15 6.64 -6.42
N THR A 45 5.65 7.84 -6.64
CA THR A 45 5.70 8.90 -5.62
C THR A 45 4.31 9.31 -5.18
N CYS A 46 3.37 9.45 -6.11
CA CYS A 46 1.97 9.74 -5.79
C CYS A 46 1.36 8.62 -4.93
N CYS A 47 1.56 7.37 -5.30
CA CYS A 47 1.09 6.23 -4.51
C CYS A 47 1.70 6.20 -3.10
N LYS A 48 2.99 6.47 -2.98
CA LYS A 48 3.66 6.56 -1.66
C LYS A 48 3.05 7.66 -0.78
N ILE A 49 2.76 8.82 -1.35
CA ILE A 49 2.13 9.93 -0.63
C ILE A 49 0.71 9.54 -0.19
N LEU A 50 -0.08 8.97 -1.10
CA LEU A 50 -1.45 8.54 -0.79
C LEU A 50 -1.51 7.43 0.28
N ALA A 51 -0.48 6.61 0.37
CA ALA A 51 -0.38 5.54 1.38
C ALA A 51 0.38 5.95 2.65
N GLY A 52 0.83 7.20 2.75
CA GLY A 52 1.50 7.73 3.94
C GLY A 52 2.99 7.39 4.07
N TYR A 53 3.62 6.82 3.05
CA TYR A 53 5.05 6.52 3.06
C TYR A 53 5.93 7.75 2.78
N GLU A 54 5.36 8.77 2.15
CA GLU A 54 6.05 10.00 1.80
C GLU A 54 5.16 11.18 2.16
N GLN A 55 5.75 12.28 2.64
CA GLN A 55 5.01 13.50 2.92
C GLN A 55 5.10 14.46 1.73
N PRO A 56 3.99 15.06 1.28
CA PRO A 56 4.06 16.09 0.24
C PRO A 56 4.72 17.36 0.81
N ASP A 57 5.37 18.13 -0.05
CA ASP A 57 5.90 19.47 0.31
C ASP A 57 4.76 20.45 0.55
N GLU A 58 3.71 20.34 -0.25
CA GLU A 58 2.47 21.09 -0.11
C GLU A 58 1.29 20.16 -0.33
N GLY A 59 0.16 20.53 0.27
CA GLY A 59 -1.08 19.76 0.16
C GLY A 59 -1.25 18.73 1.26
N GLU A 60 -2.30 17.95 1.15
CA GLU A 60 -2.68 16.99 2.19
C GLU A 60 -3.39 15.77 1.60
N VAL A 61 -3.32 14.66 2.36
CA VAL A 61 -4.06 13.44 2.06
C VAL A 61 -5.13 13.27 3.12
N LEU A 62 -6.37 13.16 2.69
CA LEU A 62 -7.53 12.99 3.55
C LEU A 62 -8.23 11.66 3.26
N LEU A 63 -8.63 10.99 4.32
CA LEU A 63 -9.52 9.82 4.25
C LEU A 63 -10.80 10.16 5.03
N ASP A 64 -11.93 10.16 4.34
CA ASP A 64 -13.23 10.58 4.89
C ASP A 64 -13.17 11.97 5.55
N GLY A 65 -12.47 12.90 4.93
CA GLY A 65 -12.32 14.27 5.39
C GLY A 65 -11.33 14.48 6.53
N LYS A 66 -10.69 13.44 7.02
CA LYS A 66 -9.69 13.50 8.09
C LYS A 66 -8.28 13.26 7.54
N PRO A 67 -7.25 13.97 8.02
CA PRO A 67 -5.88 13.72 7.61
C PRO A 67 -5.50 12.25 7.79
N LEU A 68 -4.89 11.64 6.78
CA LEU A 68 -4.45 10.24 6.85
C LEU A 68 -3.53 10.01 8.06
N SER A 69 -2.69 10.98 8.38
CA SER A 69 -1.79 10.94 9.53
C SER A 69 -2.49 10.89 10.90
N SER A 70 -3.78 11.22 10.96
CA SER A 70 -4.57 11.17 12.20
C SER A 70 -5.06 9.77 12.57
N TYR A 71 -5.05 8.84 11.62
CA TYR A 71 -5.45 7.46 11.86
C TYR A 71 -4.36 6.73 12.65
N ARG A 72 -4.78 5.94 13.64
CA ARG A 72 -3.89 5.17 14.50
C ARG A 72 -3.94 3.69 14.12
N GLY A 73 -2.87 2.96 14.42
CA GLY A 73 -2.75 1.55 14.13
C GLY A 73 -2.36 1.27 12.68
N TYR A 74 -2.93 0.22 12.12
CA TYR A 74 -2.66 -0.21 10.75
C TYR A 74 -3.17 0.83 9.75
N CYS A 75 -2.32 1.28 8.85
CA CYS A 75 -2.70 2.32 7.89
C CYS A 75 -3.86 1.83 7.01
N PRO A 76 -4.98 2.58 6.96
CA PRO A 76 -6.16 2.16 6.18
C PRO A 76 -5.92 2.18 4.67
N VAL A 77 -4.89 2.87 4.21
CA VAL A 77 -4.47 2.86 2.80
C VAL A 77 -3.22 2.01 2.67
N GLN A 78 -3.33 0.91 1.94
CA GLN A 78 -2.23 -0.03 1.75
C GLN A 78 -1.65 0.06 0.34
N MET A 79 -0.33 -0.03 0.24
CA MET A 79 0.39 -0.03 -1.02
C MET A 79 0.91 -1.42 -1.35
N ILE A 80 0.65 -1.87 -2.57
CA ILE A 80 1.25 -3.08 -3.13
C ILE A 80 2.47 -2.66 -3.96
N TRP A 81 3.64 -3.10 -3.54
CA TRP A 81 4.90 -2.72 -4.18
C TRP A 81 5.13 -3.50 -5.48
N GLN A 82 5.77 -2.84 -6.45
CA GLN A 82 6.13 -3.46 -7.72
C GLN A 82 7.11 -4.63 -7.54
N HIS A 83 8.00 -4.54 -6.57
CA HIS A 83 9.01 -5.55 -6.26
C HIS A 83 8.70 -6.19 -4.89
N PRO A 84 7.95 -7.30 -4.85
CA PRO A 84 7.51 -7.90 -3.59
C PRO A 84 8.66 -8.38 -2.71
N GLU A 85 9.80 -8.74 -3.27
CA GLU A 85 10.99 -9.14 -2.53
C GLU A 85 11.56 -8.03 -1.65
N GLN A 86 11.29 -6.77 -1.98
CA GLN A 86 11.71 -5.60 -1.20
C GLN A 86 10.70 -5.24 -0.10
N ALA A 87 9.50 -5.81 -0.16
CA ALA A 87 8.40 -5.51 0.75
C ALA A 87 8.29 -6.49 1.93
N VAL A 88 9.13 -7.51 1.97
CA VAL A 88 9.09 -8.57 2.99
C VAL A 88 10.46 -8.77 3.64
N ASN A 89 10.45 -9.24 4.88
CA ASN A 89 11.68 -9.65 5.56
C ASN A 89 12.11 -11.04 5.04
N PRO A 90 13.27 -11.16 4.38
CA PRO A 90 13.71 -12.43 3.79
C PRO A 90 14.01 -13.52 4.84
N LYS A 91 14.13 -13.17 6.11
CA LYS A 91 14.39 -14.09 7.20
C LYS A 91 13.14 -14.63 7.87
N LYS A 92 11.96 -14.15 7.48
CA LYS A 92 10.67 -14.63 7.99
C LYS A 92 10.04 -15.66 7.06
N ARG A 93 9.41 -16.67 7.64
CA ARG A 93 8.56 -17.59 6.88
C ARG A 93 7.28 -16.90 6.43
N MET A 94 6.70 -17.35 5.34
CA MET A 94 5.54 -16.66 4.75
C MET A 94 4.34 -16.61 5.70
N LYS A 95 4.13 -17.62 6.55
CA LYS A 95 3.10 -17.56 7.60
C LYS A 95 3.27 -16.38 8.54
N ASP A 96 4.52 -16.00 8.85
CA ASP A 96 4.83 -14.88 9.75
C ASP A 96 4.71 -13.54 9.02
N VAL A 97 5.01 -13.50 7.74
CA VAL A 97 4.77 -12.34 6.88
C VAL A 97 3.26 -12.01 6.82
N LEU A 98 2.41 -13.03 6.69
CA LEU A 98 0.95 -12.82 6.71
C LEU A 98 0.45 -12.23 8.04
N LYS A 99 1.04 -12.61 9.16
CA LYS A 99 0.67 -12.09 10.47
C LYS A 99 0.92 -10.58 10.64
N GLU A 100 1.79 -10.02 9.82
CA GLU A 100 2.04 -8.58 9.80
C GLU A 100 0.81 -7.78 9.33
N GLY A 101 -0.11 -8.39 8.57
CA GLY A 101 -1.41 -7.85 8.19
C GLY A 101 -2.50 -8.06 9.25
N ASP A 102 -2.10 -8.37 10.49
CA ASP A 102 -2.96 -8.75 11.62
C ASP A 102 -3.79 -9.99 11.27
N LYS A 103 -5.07 -9.87 11.05
CA LYS A 103 -5.93 -11.01 10.72
C LYS A 103 -6.20 -11.07 9.22
N VAL A 104 -5.60 -12.04 8.55
CA VAL A 104 -5.92 -12.34 7.16
C VAL A 104 -6.95 -13.47 7.12
N GLU A 105 -8.10 -13.21 6.52
CA GLU A 105 -9.17 -14.22 6.41
C GLU A 105 -8.76 -15.39 5.52
N THR A 106 -9.14 -16.60 5.91
CA THR A 106 -8.91 -17.81 5.14
C THR A 106 -9.51 -17.73 3.72
N ARG A 107 -10.62 -17.00 3.57
CA ARG A 107 -11.24 -16.75 2.27
C ARG A 107 -10.29 -16.01 1.32
N ILE A 108 -9.60 -14.97 1.79
CA ILE A 108 -8.63 -14.19 1.02
C ILE A 108 -7.47 -15.08 0.58
N ILE A 109 -6.93 -15.90 1.47
CA ILE A 109 -5.85 -16.84 1.17
C ILE A 109 -6.27 -17.79 0.05
N ARG A 110 -7.48 -18.30 0.11
CA ARG A 110 -8.04 -19.23 -0.90
C ARG A 110 -8.27 -18.52 -2.24
N GLU A 111 -8.90 -17.34 -2.24
CA GLU A 111 -9.19 -16.59 -3.46
C GLU A 111 -7.93 -16.15 -4.19
N LEU A 112 -6.85 -15.87 -3.47
CA LEU A 112 -5.54 -15.55 -4.05
C LEU A 112 -4.78 -16.79 -4.52
N GLY A 113 -5.31 -18.00 -4.29
CA GLY A 113 -4.66 -19.25 -4.69
C GLY A 113 -3.36 -19.53 -3.95
N ILE A 114 -3.25 -19.08 -2.70
CA ILE A 114 -2.09 -19.38 -1.84
C ILE A 114 -2.20 -20.81 -1.33
N GLU A 115 -1.21 -21.63 -1.67
CA GLU A 115 -1.16 -23.01 -1.24
C GLU A 115 -0.63 -23.13 0.20
N GLU A 116 -1.19 -24.06 0.98
CA GLU A 116 -0.80 -24.28 2.36
C GLU A 116 0.69 -24.62 2.50
N GLY A 117 1.23 -25.40 1.57
CA GLY A 117 2.64 -25.76 1.54
C GLY A 117 3.61 -24.58 1.42
N TRP A 118 3.14 -23.41 0.96
CA TRP A 118 3.97 -22.22 0.86
C TRP A 118 4.16 -21.50 2.19
N MET A 119 3.30 -21.75 3.17
CA MET A 119 3.31 -21.04 4.46
C MET A 119 4.62 -21.21 5.24
N MET A 120 5.27 -22.35 5.09
CA MET A 120 6.53 -22.65 5.77
C MET A 120 7.77 -22.25 4.97
N ARG A 121 7.60 -21.75 3.76
CA ARG A 121 8.71 -21.30 2.90
C ARG A 121 9.15 -19.89 3.28
N PHE A 122 10.42 -19.60 2.97
CA PHE A 122 10.97 -18.25 3.02
C PHE A 122 10.68 -17.51 1.70
N PRO A 123 10.68 -16.17 1.68
CA PRO A 123 10.44 -15.41 0.45
C PRO A 123 11.30 -15.81 -0.74
N GLY A 124 12.57 -16.12 -0.52
CA GLY A 124 13.49 -16.56 -1.57
C GLY A 124 13.18 -17.92 -2.19
N GLU A 125 12.29 -18.70 -1.57
CA GLU A 125 11.87 -20.00 -2.04
C GLU A 125 10.58 -19.95 -2.88
N LEU A 126 10.04 -18.75 -3.12
CA LEU A 126 8.83 -18.51 -3.90
C LEU A 126 9.15 -17.77 -5.21
N SER A 127 8.32 -18.01 -6.23
CA SER A 127 8.34 -17.18 -7.43
C SER A 127 7.87 -15.76 -7.11
N GLY A 128 8.18 -14.79 -8.00
CA GLY A 128 7.72 -13.41 -7.83
C GLY A 128 6.19 -13.30 -7.74
N GLY A 129 5.47 -14.06 -8.57
CA GLY A 129 4.00 -14.08 -8.55
C GLY A 129 3.43 -14.70 -7.27
N GLU A 130 4.02 -15.79 -6.78
CA GLU A 130 3.64 -16.41 -5.51
C GLU A 130 3.87 -15.46 -4.35
N LEU A 131 5.03 -14.79 -4.30
CA LEU A 131 5.36 -13.81 -3.26
C LEU A 131 4.41 -12.60 -3.32
N GLN A 132 4.07 -12.14 -4.51
CA GLN A 132 3.12 -11.02 -4.70
C GLN A 132 1.74 -11.34 -4.11
N ARG A 133 1.28 -12.57 -4.24
CA ARG A 133 0.01 -13.02 -3.64
C ARG A 133 0.01 -12.88 -2.12
N PHE A 134 1.11 -13.21 -1.46
CA PHE A 134 1.28 -13.01 -0.02
C PHE A 134 1.26 -11.51 0.36
N CYS A 135 1.90 -10.67 -0.43
CA CYS A 135 1.89 -9.23 -0.20
C CYS A 135 0.48 -8.63 -0.32
N ILE A 136 -0.29 -9.09 -1.30
CA ILE A 136 -1.70 -8.70 -1.47
C ILE A 136 -2.54 -9.19 -0.29
N ALA A 137 -2.38 -10.44 0.11
CA ALA A 137 -3.09 -11.01 1.26
C ALA A 137 -2.82 -10.24 2.54
N ARG A 138 -1.55 -9.91 2.81
CA ARG A 138 -1.15 -9.10 3.96
C ARG A 138 -1.81 -7.72 3.95
N ALA A 139 -1.85 -7.06 2.81
CA ALA A 139 -2.47 -5.74 2.65
C ALA A 139 -4.00 -5.77 2.87
N LEU A 140 -4.64 -6.90 2.63
CA LEU A 140 -6.07 -7.10 2.84
C LEU A 140 -6.41 -7.60 4.25
N GLY A 141 -5.41 -7.77 5.12
CA GLY A 141 -5.63 -8.12 6.52
C GLY A 141 -6.43 -7.03 7.25
N GLU A 142 -7.26 -7.44 8.19
CA GLU A 142 -8.07 -6.53 9.01
C GLU A 142 -7.36 -6.19 10.31
N ASP A 143 -7.20 -4.90 10.59
CA ASP A 143 -6.74 -4.43 11.89
C ASP A 143 -7.88 -4.53 12.91
N LYS A 144 -7.70 -5.34 13.94
CA LYS A 144 -8.66 -5.46 15.05
C LYS A 144 -8.89 -4.15 15.78
N ALA A 145 -7.92 -3.23 15.77
CA ALA A 145 -8.05 -1.92 16.41
C ALA A 145 -9.02 -1.01 15.64
N ALA A 146 -9.08 -1.15 14.32
CA ALA A 146 -10.01 -0.37 13.49
C ALA A 146 -11.45 -0.89 13.54
N ALA A 147 -11.65 -2.18 13.83
CA ALA A 147 -12.97 -2.80 13.90
C ALA A 147 -13.71 -2.54 15.22
N GLY A 148 -13.05 -1.96 16.21
CA GLY A 148 -13.59 -1.68 17.55
C GLY A 148 -13.92 -0.21 17.83
N GLY A 149 -13.88 0.61 16.80
CA GLY A 149 -14.15 2.06 16.92
C GLY A 149 -15.51 2.47 16.39
#